data_cbc73393cd4de373106d8fb4edca0733
#
_entry.id   cbc73393cd4de373106d8fb4edca0733
#
_cell.length_a   1.000
_cell.length_b   1.000
_cell.length_c   1.000
_cell.angle_alpha   90.00
_cell.angle_beta   90.00
_cell.angle_gamma   90.00
#
_symmetry.space_group_name_H-M   'P 1'
#
loop_
_entity.id
_entity.type
_entity.pdbx_description
1 polymer ?
#
loop_
_entity_poly.entity_id
_entity_poly.type
_entity_poly.pdbx_seq_one_letter_code
_entity_poly.pdbx_strand_id
1 'polypeptide(L)'
;MVLNEPKQPLELRDVPKPKPARGQLLVRVSTCAVCRTDLHVIDGELPNPKLPLILGHQIVAQVEEIGREMSEGSECADSRSTEAAPTFAIGDRVGIPWLGWTDGDCAYCRSGRENLCDNARFTGYTIDGGYAEFTIADARYCFHLPERYSDVEVAPLLCAGLIGYRSYRKTHHARRLGIYGFGNAAHLIVQIAIYEGREVFAFTHPGDKVTQRAAKELGAVWAGGSDEMPPQKLDAAIIFASVGPLVPAALRALAKGGIVVCGGIHMSDIPSFPYADLWEERVITS
;
A
#
# COMPACT_ATOMS: atom_id res chain seq x y z
N MET A 1 -1.13 21.16 -0.31
CA MET A 1 -2.61 20.96 -0.23
C MET A 1 -2.94 20.42 1.15
N VAL A 2 -3.83 21.09 1.90
CA VAL A 2 -4.13 20.80 3.31
C VAL A 2 -5.59 20.36 3.46
N LEU A 3 -5.82 19.27 4.15
CA LEU A 3 -7.13 18.83 4.65
C LEU A 3 -7.30 19.37 6.07
N ASN A 4 -8.30 20.24 6.29
CA ASN A 4 -8.59 20.78 7.62
C ASN A 4 -9.52 19.86 8.41
N GLU A 5 -10.54 19.33 7.75
CA GLU A 5 -11.54 18.42 8.32
C GLU A 5 -11.96 17.39 7.27
N PRO A 6 -12.33 16.17 7.68
CA PRO A 6 -12.88 15.17 6.76
C PRO A 6 -14.11 15.72 6.02
N LYS A 7 -14.33 15.23 4.80
CA LYS A 7 -15.42 15.63 3.89
C LYS A 7 -15.35 17.07 3.41
N GLN A 8 -14.23 17.75 3.60
CA GLN A 8 -13.99 19.08 3.07
C GLN A 8 -13.00 19.00 1.89
N PRO A 9 -13.04 19.96 0.95
CA PRO A 9 -12.07 20.04 -0.12
C PRO A 9 -10.67 20.37 0.44
N LEU A 10 -9.65 19.93 -0.27
CA LEU A 10 -8.27 20.32 0.04
C LEU A 10 -8.04 21.79 -0.27
N GLU A 11 -7.39 22.49 0.64
CA GLU A 11 -7.02 23.90 0.46
C GLU A 11 -5.56 24.04 0.06
N LEU A 12 -5.28 24.88 -0.94
CA LEU A 12 -3.93 25.31 -1.25
C LEU A 12 -3.50 26.34 -0.20
N ARG A 13 -2.41 26.05 0.51
CA ARG A 13 -1.85 26.95 1.54
C ARG A 13 -0.34 27.01 1.45
N ASP A 14 0.19 28.19 1.74
CA ASP A 14 1.59 28.35 2.07
C ASP A 14 1.82 27.94 3.53
N VAL A 15 2.75 27.02 3.73
CA VAL A 15 3.16 26.53 5.06
C VAL A 15 4.67 26.68 5.19
N PRO A 16 5.20 26.87 6.40
CA PRO A 16 6.65 26.95 6.61
C PRO A 16 7.35 25.67 6.13
N LYS A 17 8.49 25.84 5.44
CA LYS A 17 9.35 24.70 5.08
C LYS A 17 9.76 23.97 6.36
N PRO A 18 9.48 22.66 6.49
CA PRO A 18 9.77 21.93 7.71
C PRO A 18 11.29 21.72 7.87
N LYS A 19 11.74 21.46 9.11
CA LYS A 19 13.14 21.19 9.43
C LYS A 19 13.29 19.73 9.89
N PRO A 20 14.26 18.97 9.33
CA PRO A 20 14.44 17.59 9.70
C PRO A 20 15.11 17.46 11.08
N ALA A 21 14.57 16.62 11.95
CA ALA A 21 15.20 16.17 13.18
C ALA A 21 16.22 15.05 12.90
N ARG A 22 16.99 14.65 13.91
CA ARG A 22 17.91 13.49 13.80
C ARG A 22 17.19 12.26 13.24
N GLY A 23 17.81 11.60 12.27
CA GLY A 23 17.25 10.40 11.61
C GLY A 23 16.18 10.70 10.58
N GLN A 24 15.91 11.98 10.30
CA GLN A 24 14.96 12.40 9.28
C GLN A 24 15.68 13.04 8.08
N LEU A 25 15.01 12.94 6.93
CA LEU A 25 15.38 13.63 5.71
C LEU A 25 14.37 14.73 5.42
N LEU A 26 14.83 15.91 5.07
CA LEU A 26 14.02 16.90 4.34
C LEU A 26 14.15 16.58 2.86
N VAL A 27 13.03 16.38 2.20
CA VAL A 27 13.01 16.05 0.78
C VAL A 27 12.18 17.07 -0.01
N ARG A 28 12.63 17.36 -1.23
CA ARG A 28 11.87 18.13 -2.21
C ARG A 28 11.08 17.14 -3.07
N VAL A 29 9.76 17.25 -3.01
CA VAL A 29 8.86 16.36 -3.74
C VAL A 29 8.91 16.66 -5.24
N SER A 30 9.17 15.66 -6.05
CA SER A 30 9.08 15.76 -7.52
C SER A 30 7.75 15.21 -8.04
N THR A 31 7.23 14.16 -7.42
CA THR A 31 5.95 13.56 -7.78
C THR A 31 5.33 12.89 -6.56
N CYS A 32 4.01 13.05 -6.42
CA CYS A 32 3.23 12.27 -5.46
C CYS A 32 1.96 11.76 -6.16
N ALA A 33 1.85 10.46 -6.34
CA ALA A 33 0.69 9.87 -7.00
C ALA A 33 -0.53 9.86 -6.08
N VAL A 34 -1.73 9.90 -6.67
CA VAL A 34 -3.02 9.85 -5.98
C VAL A 34 -3.48 8.41 -5.84
N CYS A 35 -3.95 8.05 -4.65
CA CYS A 35 -4.43 6.72 -4.31
C CYS A 35 -5.88 6.76 -3.79
N ARG A 36 -6.56 5.63 -3.82
CA ARG A 36 -7.88 5.49 -3.19
C ARG A 36 -7.84 5.78 -1.68
N THR A 37 -6.74 5.49 -1.03
CA THR A 37 -6.55 5.76 0.40
C THR A 37 -6.62 7.26 0.71
N ASP A 38 -6.12 8.13 -0.17
CA ASP A 38 -6.24 9.59 0.01
C ASP A 38 -7.72 10.01 0.04
N LEU A 39 -8.56 9.38 -0.82
CA LEU A 39 -10.01 9.61 -0.79
C LEU A 39 -10.64 9.05 0.48
N HIS A 40 -10.25 7.86 0.95
CA HIS A 40 -10.73 7.30 2.23
C HIS A 40 -10.43 8.24 3.41
N VAL A 41 -9.28 8.93 3.41
CA VAL A 41 -8.95 9.93 4.45
C VAL A 41 -9.84 11.17 4.29
N ILE A 42 -10.01 11.68 3.07
CA ILE A 42 -10.86 12.85 2.79
C ILE A 42 -12.31 12.55 3.18
N ASP A 43 -12.83 11.38 2.81
CA ASP A 43 -14.20 10.96 3.08
C ASP A 43 -14.46 10.61 4.55
N GLY A 44 -13.40 10.57 5.39
CA GLY A 44 -13.49 10.26 6.82
C GLY A 44 -13.81 8.79 7.10
N GLU A 45 -13.46 7.90 6.18
CA GLU A 45 -13.63 6.45 6.32
C GLU A 45 -12.51 5.79 7.16
N LEU A 46 -11.39 6.49 7.36
CA LEU A 46 -10.32 6.06 8.25
C LEU A 46 -10.37 6.85 9.57
N PRO A 47 -10.27 6.18 10.74
CA PRO A 47 -10.41 6.82 12.04
C PRO A 47 -9.17 7.62 12.44
N ASN A 48 -9.37 8.74 13.16
CA ASN A 48 -8.33 9.50 13.83
C ASN A 48 -7.17 10.00 12.91
N PRO A 49 -7.43 10.63 11.77
CA PRO A 49 -6.37 11.27 11.00
C PRO A 49 -5.74 12.43 11.81
N LYS A 50 -4.46 12.72 11.55
CA LYS A 50 -3.89 14.01 11.98
C LYS A 50 -4.65 15.14 11.25
N LEU A 51 -5.05 16.18 11.96
CA LEU A 51 -5.67 17.37 11.35
C LEU A 51 -5.09 18.64 11.97
N PRO A 52 -4.83 19.70 11.19
CA PRO A 52 -4.80 19.70 9.73
C PRO A 52 -3.73 18.76 9.15
N LEU A 53 -3.94 18.24 7.94
CA LEU A 53 -3.10 17.21 7.33
C LEU A 53 -2.72 17.56 5.89
N ILE A 54 -1.46 17.35 5.53
CA ILE A 54 -1.01 17.27 4.14
C ILE A 54 -1.08 15.79 3.73
N LEU A 55 -1.94 15.46 2.75
CA LEU A 55 -2.07 14.09 2.24
C LEU A 55 -0.93 13.70 1.30
N GLY A 56 -1.03 12.49 0.73
CA GLY A 56 -0.11 11.94 -0.26
C GLY A 56 0.96 11.03 0.34
N HIS A 57 0.98 9.77 -0.10
CA HIS A 57 1.86 8.71 0.45
C HIS A 57 2.55 7.86 -0.62
N GLN A 58 2.59 8.34 -1.85
CA GLN A 58 3.31 7.73 -2.97
C GLN A 58 4.33 8.75 -3.49
N ILE A 59 5.31 9.07 -2.64
CA ILE A 59 6.17 10.23 -2.82
C ILE A 59 7.47 9.82 -3.49
N VAL A 60 7.79 10.44 -4.61
CA VAL A 60 9.11 10.44 -5.21
C VAL A 60 9.72 11.81 -4.97
N ALA A 61 10.92 11.85 -4.42
CA ALA A 61 11.53 13.10 -4.00
C ALA A 61 13.06 13.04 -4.09
N GLN A 62 13.69 14.19 -3.94
CA GLN A 62 15.13 14.34 -3.83
C GLN A 62 15.51 14.84 -2.44
N VAL A 63 16.54 14.26 -1.84
CA VAL A 63 17.04 14.67 -0.52
C VAL A 63 17.67 16.06 -0.60
N GLU A 64 17.15 16.99 0.18
CA GLU A 64 17.63 18.39 0.28
C GLU A 64 18.51 18.60 1.52
N GLU A 65 18.11 17.97 2.65
CA GLU A 65 18.82 18.12 3.92
C GLU A 65 18.70 16.84 4.74
N ILE A 66 19.76 16.49 5.48
CA ILE A 66 19.79 15.36 6.41
C ILE A 66 19.83 15.93 7.82
N GLY A 67 18.85 15.54 8.64
CA GLY A 67 18.77 15.97 10.03
C GLY A 67 19.98 15.46 10.82
N ARG A 68 20.79 16.43 11.32
CA ARG A 68 22.00 16.19 12.12
C ARG A 68 21.68 16.32 13.61
N GLU A 69 22.54 15.77 14.46
CA GLU A 69 22.50 16.08 15.89
C GLU A 69 22.72 17.58 16.11
N MET A 70 21.84 18.19 16.90
CA MET A 70 22.24 19.42 17.58
C MET A 70 23.23 18.97 18.67
N SER A 71 24.48 19.39 18.55
CA SER A 71 25.49 19.21 19.56
C SER A 71 25.01 19.91 20.83
N GLU A 72 24.61 19.14 21.84
CA GLU A 72 24.84 19.32 23.27
C GLU A 72 23.93 18.37 24.06
N GLY A 73 24.54 17.35 24.67
CA GLY A 73 24.10 16.72 25.93
C GLY A 73 22.88 15.80 25.88
N SER A 74 22.91 14.71 25.13
CA SER A 74 22.14 13.50 25.52
C SER A 74 22.75 12.28 24.83
N GLU A 75 23.45 11.46 25.62
CA GLU A 75 23.83 10.11 25.25
C GLU A 75 22.57 9.25 25.18
N CYS A 76 22.15 8.92 23.96
CA CYS A 76 21.33 7.75 23.67
C CYS A 76 21.77 7.22 22.31
N ALA A 77 22.86 6.49 22.31
CA ALA A 77 23.22 5.61 21.19
C ALA A 77 22.27 4.43 21.20
N ASP A 78 21.27 4.42 20.33
CA ASP A 78 20.47 3.23 20.06
C ASP A 78 21.23 2.30 19.14
N SER A 79 21.99 1.38 19.77
CA SER A 79 22.92 0.42 19.12
C SER A 79 22.22 -0.89 18.72
N ARG A 80 20.93 -0.90 18.37
CA ARG A 80 20.13 -2.13 18.28
C ARG A 80 19.45 -2.45 16.95
N SER A 81 19.86 -1.85 15.82
CA SER A 81 19.49 -2.38 14.51
C SER A 81 20.69 -3.11 13.91
N THR A 82 20.59 -4.43 13.72
CA THR A 82 21.61 -5.28 13.10
C THR A 82 21.73 -5.08 11.58
N GLU A 83 20.87 -4.30 10.97
CA GLU A 83 21.02 -3.81 9.60
C GLU A 83 21.36 -2.32 9.65
N ALA A 84 22.46 -1.94 8.99
CA ALA A 84 22.85 -0.55 8.86
C ALA A 84 21.70 0.23 8.22
N ALA A 85 21.23 1.30 8.88
CA ALA A 85 20.23 2.18 8.30
C ALA A 85 20.70 2.64 6.91
N PRO A 86 19.82 2.74 5.91
CA PRO A 86 20.22 3.16 4.57
C PRO A 86 20.89 4.54 4.66
N THR A 87 22.07 4.63 4.06
CA THR A 87 22.84 5.89 4.04
C THR A 87 22.33 6.72 2.87
N PHE A 88 21.91 7.96 3.15
CA PHE A 88 21.48 8.91 2.12
C PHE A 88 22.45 10.08 2.01
N ALA A 89 22.60 10.62 0.81
CA ALA A 89 23.29 11.83 0.50
C ALA A 89 22.32 12.91 -0.01
N ILE A 90 22.72 14.20 0.14
CA ILE A 90 22.00 15.29 -0.50
C ILE A 90 22.02 15.06 -2.01
N GLY A 91 20.86 15.19 -2.65
CA GLY A 91 20.67 14.92 -4.06
C GLY A 91 20.17 13.51 -4.38
N ASP A 92 20.18 12.57 -3.44
CA ASP A 92 19.66 11.22 -3.65
C ASP A 92 18.18 11.24 -4.00
N ARG A 93 17.81 10.40 -4.96
CA ARG A 93 16.42 10.18 -5.38
C ARG A 93 15.81 9.08 -4.52
N VAL A 94 14.73 9.42 -3.79
CA VAL A 94 14.11 8.52 -2.80
C VAL A 94 12.61 8.37 -3.02
N GLY A 95 12.11 7.20 -2.63
CA GLY A 95 10.69 6.89 -2.52
C GLY A 95 10.24 6.82 -1.06
N ILE A 96 9.09 7.42 -0.74
CA ILE A 96 8.51 7.41 0.60
C ILE A 96 7.11 6.80 0.51
N PRO A 97 6.88 5.61 1.12
CA PRO A 97 5.60 4.91 1.09
C PRO A 97 4.68 5.29 2.25
N TRP A 98 3.59 4.50 2.38
CA TRP A 98 2.58 4.64 3.43
C TRP A 98 3.13 4.53 4.86
N LEU A 99 3.92 3.48 5.17
CA LEU A 99 4.51 3.33 6.49
C LEU A 99 5.66 4.33 6.64
N GLY A 100 5.46 5.36 7.46
CA GLY A 100 6.39 6.47 7.61
C GLY A 100 7.21 6.46 8.90
N TRP A 101 6.77 5.70 9.94
CA TRP A 101 7.50 5.59 11.19
C TRP A 101 6.99 4.43 12.05
N THR A 102 7.88 3.82 12.83
CA THR A 102 7.52 2.88 13.92
C THR A 102 8.42 3.10 15.13
N ASP A 103 8.01 2.56 16.29
CA ASP A 103 8.81 2.66 17.52
C ASP A 103 10.13 1.89 17.49
N GLY A 104 10.25 0.89 16.61
CA GLY A 104 11.45 0.05 16.49
C GLY A 104 11.62 -0.95 17.64
N ASP A 105 10.79 -0.92 18.66
CA ASP A 105 11.05 -1.55 19.98
C ASP A 105 9.99 -2.58 20.39
N CYS A 106 8.79 -2.54 19.83
CA CYS A 106 7.74 -3.50 20.14
C CYS A 106 8.07 -4.90 19.58
N ALA A 107 7.35 -5.91 20.02
CA ALA A 107 7.56 -7.30 19.58
C ALA A 107 7.47 -7.47 18.05
N TYR A 108 6.62 -6.68 17.40
CA TYR A 108 6.48 -6.70 15.96
C TYR A 108 7.71 -6.11 15.25
N CYS A 109 8.19 -4.94 15.68
CA CYS A 109 9.38 -4.32 15.13
C CYS A 109 10.61 -5.22 15.28
N ARG A 110 10.81 -5.77 16.49
CA ARG A 110 11.92 -6.69 16.76
C ARG A 110 11.88 -8.00 15.98
N SER A 111 10.73 -8.35 15.41
CA SER A 111 10.55 -9.56 14.59
C SER A 111 10.46 -9.30 13.08
N GLY A 112 10.82 -8.08 12.61
CA GLY A 112 10.75 -7.72 11.19
C GLY A 112 9.32 -7.61 10.66
N ARG A 113 8.37 -7.22 11.51
CA ARG A 113 6.95 -7.03 11.19
C ARG A 113 6.50 -5.63 11.53
N GLU A 114 7.27 -4.62 11.16
CA GLU A 114 7.07 -3.19 11.47
C GLU A 114 5.70 -2.68 11.04
N ASN A 115 5.13 -3.27 9.98
CA ASN A 115 3.77 -2.96 9.52
C ASN A 115 2.67 -3.31 10.54
N LEU A 116 2.99 -4.07 11.59
CA LEU A 116 2.10 -4.43 12.70
C LEU A 116 2.43 -3.67 13.99
N CYS A 117 3.33 -2.70 13.96
CA CYS A 117 3.68 -1.89 15.12
C CYS A 117 2.44 -1.13 15.64
N ASP A 118 2.17 -1.24 16.95
CA ASP A 118 1.02 -0.58 17.58
C ASP A 118 1.13 0.96 17.56
N ASN A 119 2.36 1.47 17.46
CA ASN A 119 2.66 2.90 17.38
C ASN A 119 3.01 3.39 15.97
N ALA A 120 2.73 2.59 14.93
CA ALA A 120 3.04 2.97 13.56
C ALA A 120 2.42 4.31 13.16
N ARG A 121 3.19 5.11 12.37
CA ARG A 121 2.69 6.36 11.81
C ARG A 121 2.73 6.28 10.28
N PHE A 122 1.71 6.84 9.67
CA PHE A 122 1.46 6.67 8.25
C PHE A 122 1.52 8.01 7.51
N THR A 123 2.31 8.05 6.46
CA THR A 123 2.52 9.21 5.58
C THR A 123 1.21 9.65 4.93
N GLY A 124 0.89 10.93 5.00
CA GLY A 124 -0.35 11.47 4.45
C GLY A 124 -1.62 11.04 5.22
N TYR A 125 -1.47 10.62 6.48
CA TYR A 125 -2.58 10.20 7.33
C TYR A 125 -2.38 10.61 8.81
N THR A 126 -1.40 10.04 9.49
CA THR A 126 -1.06 10.39 10.88
C THR A 126 0.20 11.25 10.99
N ILE A 127 0.92 11.40 9.88
CA ILE A 127 1.98 12.39 9.65
C ILE A 127 1.77 13.02 8.28
N ASP A 128 2.32 14.22 8.06
CA ASP A 128 2.20 14.93 6.79
C ASP A 128 2.85 14.16 5.65
N GLY A 129 2.23 14.27 4.49
CA GLY A 129 2.60 13.57 3.25
C GLY A 129 3.17 14.50 2.18
N GLY A 130 3.01 14.06 0.92
CA GLY A 130 3.70 14.62 -0.25
C GLY A 130 2.89 15.56 -1.13
N TYR A 131 1.67 15.97 -0.76
CA TYR A 131 0.96 17.01 -1.53
C TYR A 131 1.45 18.39 -1.17
N ALA A 132 2.78 18.55 -1.13
CA ALA A 132 3.53 19.75 -0.83
C ALA A 132 4.84 19.77 -1.62
N GLU A 133 5.52 20.92 -1.69
CA GLU A 133 6.83 21.03 -2.32
C GLU A 133 7.92 20.32 -1.51
N PHE A 134 7.78 20.32 -0.17
CA PHE A 134 8.72 19.69 0.75
C PHE A 134 7.98 18.87 1.79
N THR A 135 8.59 17.77 2.19
CA THR A 135 8.13 16.96 3.32
C THR A 135 9.30 16.40 4.12
N ILE A 136 9.02 15.92 5.32
CA ILE A 136 9.99 15.22 6.16
C ILE A 136 9.66 13.75 6.17
N ALA A 137 10.68 12.90 6.05
CA ALA A 137 10.55 11.47 6.17
C ALA A 137 11.59 10.88 7.13
N ASP A 138 11.22 9.85 7.87
CA ASP A 138 12.16 9.03 8.62
C ASP A 138 13.05 8.25 7.63
N ALA A 139 14.36 8.37 7.76
CA ALA A 139 15.31 7.74 6.83
C ALA A 139 15.14 6.20 6.76
N ARG A 140 14.70 5.54 7.83
CA ARG A 140 14.43 4.10 7.86
C ARG A 140 13.32 3.67 6.92
N TYR A 141 12.43 4.58 6.55
CA TYR A 141 11.27 4.38 5.67
C TYR A 141 11.41 5.09 4.33
N CYS A 142 12.61 5.48 3.96
CA CYS A 142 12.96 5.98 2.64
C CYS A 142 13.70 4.90 1.86
N PHE A 143 13.48 4.84 0.54
CA PHE A 143 14.07 3.83 -0.32
C PHE A 143 14.72 4.47 -1.53
N HIS A 144 15.94 4.06 -1.88
CA HIS A 144 16.54 4.41 -3.16
C HIS A 144 15.70 3.85 -4.30
N LEU A 145 15.47 4.67 -5.32
CA LEU A 145 14.65 4.28 -6.47
C LEU A 145 15.51 3.90 -7.67
N PRO A 146 15.11 2.87 -8.46
CA PRO A 146 15.82 2.50 -9.68
C PRO A 146 15.82 3.66 -10.70
N GLU A 147 16.94 3.95 -11.32
CA GLU A 147 17.07 5.04 -12.30
C GLU A 147 16.27 4.81 -13.58
N ARG A 148 15.98 3.56 -13.93
CA ARG A 148 15.29 3.18 -15.17
C ARG A 148 13.84 3.64 -15.25
N TYR A 149 13.22 4.02 -14.15
CA TYR A 149 11.84 4.52 -14.09
C TYR A 149 11.84 6.04 -13.91
N SER A 150 10.98 6.74 -14.62
CA SER A 150 10.67 8.13 -14.35
C SER A 150 9.95 8.26 -13.00
N ASP A 151 9.88 9.49 -12.46
CA ASP A 151 9.21 9.75 -11.18
C ASP A 151 7.73 9.39 -11.22
N VAL A 152 7.08 9.66 -12.35
CA VAL A 152 5.65 9.36 -12.55
C VAL A 152 5.39 7.84 -12.61
N GLU A 153 6.29 7.08 -13.23
CA GLU A 153 6.15 5.63 -13.36
C GLU A 153 6.41 4.90 -12.04
N VAL A 154 7.36 5.40 -11.23
CA VAL A 154 7.72 4.71 -9.99
C VAL A 154 6.81 5.06 -8.82
N ALA A 155 6.20 6.24 -8.80
CA ALA A 155 5.35 6.69 -7.71
C ALA A 155 4.24 5.69 -7.33
N PRO A 156 3.45 5.10 -8.26
CA PRO A 156 2.43 4.11 -7.91
C PRO A 156 2.99 2.83 -7.28
N LEU A 157 4.27 2.51 -7.51
CA LEU A 157 4.89 1.31 -6.92
C LEU A 157 5.04 1.44 -5.40
N LEU A 158 5.10 2.67 -4.87
CA LEU A 158 5.26 2.95 -3.44
C LEU A 158 4.00 2.68 -2.59
N CYS A 159 2.84 2.43 -3.22
CA CYS A 159 1.63 2.02 -2.53
C CYS A 159 0.98 0.83 -3.24
N ALA A 160 0.39 1.03 -4.42
CA ALA A 160 -0.30 -0.03 -5.17
C ALA A 160 0.64 -1.20 -5.51
N GLY A 161 1.88 -0.92 -5.89
CA GLY A 161 2.91 -1.93 -6.11
C GLY A 161 3.29 -2.66 -4.84
N LEU A 162 3.54 -1.93 -3.76
CA LEU A 162 3.97 -2.49 -2.48
C LEU A 162 2.89 -3.40 -1.87
N ILE A 163 1.67 -2.89 -1.68
CA ILE A 163 0.59 -3.70 -1.10
C ILE A 163 0.15 -4.82 -2.03
N GLY A 164 0.15 -4.55 -3.34
CA GLY A 164 -0.13 -5.55 -4.35
C GLY A 164 0.84 -6.72 -4.26
N TYR A 165 2.14 -6.44 -4.26
CA TYR A 165 3.19 -7.45 -4.17
C TYR A 165 3.17 -8.19 -2.83
N ARG A 166 2.94 -7.47 -1.71
CA ARG A 166 2.76 -8.10 -0.40
C ARG A 166 1.60 -9.08 -0.38
N SER A 167 0.44 -8.69 -0.91
CA SER A 167 -0.72 -9.57 -1.03
C SER A 167 -0.43 -10.76 -1.95
N TYR A 168 0.25 -10.51 -3.06
CA TYR A 168 0.67 -11.55 -3.99
C TYR A 168 1.61 -12.57 -3.34
N ARG A 169 2.60 -12.13 -2.56
CA ARG A 169 3.49 -13.04 -1.83
C ARG A 169 2.75 -13.95 -0.84
N LYS A 170 1.65 -13.50 -0.25
CA LYS A 170 0.80 -14.30 0.64
C LYS A 170 0.03 -15.42 -0.11
N THR A 171 -0.09 -15.35 -1.43
CA THR A 171 -0.71 -16.41 -2.23
C THR A 171 0.22 -17.61 -2.49
N HIS A 172 1.44 -17.57 -1.97
CA HIS A 172 2.47 -18.62 -2.11
C HIS A 172 2.67 -19.07 -3.57
N HIS A 173 2.51 -20.35 -3.87
CA HIS A 173 2.73 -20.93 -5.19
C HIS A 173 1.41 -21.17 -5.96
N ALA A 174 0.35 -20.42 -5.65
CA ALA A 174 -0.92 -20.54 -6.35
C ALA A 174 -0.73 -20.39 -7.87
N ARG A 175 -1.19 -21.37 -8.64
CA ARG A 175 -1.13 -21.33 -10.11
C ARG A 175 -2.30 -20.52 -10.67
N ARG A 176 -3.52 -20.78 -10.19
CA ARG A 176 -4.75 -20.09 -10.61
C ARG A 176 -5.09 -19.01 -9.60
N LEU A 177 -4.85 -17.77 -10.00
CA LEU A 177 -4.97 -16.60 -9.14
C LEU A 177 -6.20 -15.77 -9.53
N GLY A 178 -7.16 -15.63 -8.62
CA GLY A 178 -8.25 -14.67 -8.73
C GLY A 178 -7.83 -13.29 -8.24
N ILE A 179 -8.23 -12.24 -8.96
CA ILE A 179 -8.03 -10.86 -8.53
C ILE A 179 -9.38 -10.14 -8.55
N TYR A 180 -9.91 -9.80 -7.38
CA TYR A 180 -11.17 -9.12 -7.16
C TYR A 180 -10.96 -7.61 -6.99
N GLY A 181 -11.53 -6.82 -7.90
CA GLY A 181 -11.26 -5.38 -8.01
C GLY A 181 -10.02 -5.11 -8.87
N PHE A 182 -10.27 -4.71 -10.12
CA PHE A 182 -9.22 -4.57 -11.13
C PHE A 182 -8.80 -3.10 -11.29
N GLY A 183 -8.26 -2.50 -10.20
CA GLY A 183 -7.67 -1.15 -10.13
C GLY A 183 -6.14 -1.16 -10.20
N ASN A 184 -5.49 -0.08 -9.73
CA ASN A 184 -4.04 0.13 -9.84
C ASN A 184 -3.20 -1.06 -9.33
N ALA A 185 -3.50 -1.60 -8.15
CA ALA A 185 -2.76 -2.73 -7.60
C ALA A 185 -2.91 -3.99 -8.48
N ALA A 186 -4.12 -4.26 -8.97
CA ALA A 186 -4.38 -5.38 -9.86
C ALA A 186 -3.60 -5.26 -11.18
N HIS A 187 -3.56 -4.06 -11.79
CA HIS A 187 -2.81 -3.81 -13.02
C HIS A 187 -1.31 -4.11 -12.88
N LEU A 188 -0.74 -3.83 -11.73
CA LEU A 188 0.67 -4.13 -11.45
C LEU A 188 0.88 -5.63 -11.20
N ILE A 189 0.00 -6.24 -10.40
CA ILE A 189 0.18 -7.63 -9.96
C ILE A 189 -0.14 -8.64 -11.06
N VAL A 190 -1.08 -8.35 -11.94
CA VAL A 190 -1.36 -9.23 -13.08
C VAL A 190 -0.13 -9.43 -13.96
N GLN A 191 0.66 -8.39 -14.19
CA GLN A 191 1.89 -8.47 -14.98
C GLN A 191 2.94 -9.37 -14.32
N ILE A 192 3.12 -9.24 -13.01
CA ILE A 192 4.03 -10.10 -12.23
C ILE A 192 3.55 -11.54 -12.25
N ALA A 193 2.26 -11.77 -12.00
CA ALA A 193 1.68 -13.11 -11.97
C ALA A 193 1.84 -13.84 -13.32
N ILE A 194 1.60 -13.15 -14.43
CA ILE A 194 1.78 -13.70 -15.78
C ILE A 194 3.25 -13.96 -16.09
N TYR A 195 4.14 -13.02 -15.72
CA TYR A 195 5.59 -13.23 -15.87
C TYR A 195 6.07 -14.47 -15.11
N GLU A 196 5.51 -14.75 -13.93
CA GLU A 196 5.79 -15.96 -13.16
C GLU A 196 5.01 -17.21 -13.64
N GLY A 197 4.27 -17.12 -14.75
CA GLY A 197 3.56 -18.24 -15.36
C GLY A 197 2.26 -18.62 -14.68
N ARG A 198 1.64 -17.74 -13.90
CA ARG A 198 0.34 -17.96 -13.27
C ARG A 198 -0.81 -17.66 -14.21
N GLU A 199 -1.91 -18.37 -14.06
CA GLU A 199 -3.18 -18.13 -14.74
C GLU A 199 -4.00 -17.11 -13.92
N VAL A 200 -4.24 -15.92 -14.48
CA VAL A 200 -4.98 -14.86 -13.77
C VAL A 200 -6.43 -14.83 -14.20
N PHE A 201 -7.33 -14.81 -13.21
CA PHE A 201 -8.78 -14.69 -13.34
C PHE A 201 -9.20 -13.33 -12.75
N ALA A 202 -9.64 -12.40 -13.60
CA ALA A 202 -9.98 -11.03 -13.20
C ALA A 202 -11.47 -10.91 -12.90
N PHE A 203 -11.80 -10.42 -11.71
CA PHE A 203 -13.15 -10.14 -11.25
C PHE A 203 -13.35 -8.64 -11.13
N THR A 204 -14.28 -8.11 -11.91
CA THR A 204 -14.60 -6.70 -11.98
C THR A 204 -15.99 -6.41 -11.39
N HIS A 205 -16.41 -5.14 -11.38
CA HIS A 205 -17.80 -4.84 -11.12
C HIS A 205 -18.69 -5.56 -12.15
N PRO A 206 -19.85 -6.11 -11.73
CA PRO A 206 -20.78 -6.74 -12.67
C PRO A 206 -21.12 -5.83 -13.84
N GLY A 207 -21.00 -6.34 -15.06
CA GLY A 207 -21.29 -5.60 -16.29
C GLY A 207 -20.18 -4.66 -16.78
N ASP A 208 -19.05 -4.50 -16.08
CA ASP A 208 -17.93 -3.65 -16.50
C ASP A 208 -17.10 -4.32 -17.61
N LYS A 209 -17.63 -4.25 -18.85
CA LYS A 209 -16.97 -4.83 -20.02
C LYS A 209 -15.67 -4.12 -20.42
N VAL A 210 -15.50 -2.85 -20.03
CA VAL A 210 -14.29 -2.07 -20.33
C VAL A 210 -13.12 -2.63 -19.53
N THR A 211 -13.26 -2.72 -18.22
CA THR A 211 -12.22 -3.26 -17.34
C THR A 211 -11.96 -4.76 -17.61
N GLN A 212 -13.01 -5.55 -17.93
CA GLN A 212 -12.85 -6.96 -18.32
C GLN A 212 -11.98 -7.11 -19.58
N ARG A 213 -12.15 -6.23 -20.57
CA ARG A 213 -11.32 -6.23 -21.78
C ARG A 213 -9.89 -5.86 -21.46
N ALA A 214 -9.68 -4.78 -20.70
CA ALA A 214 -8.34 -4.36 -20.29
C ALA A 214 -7.60 -5.47 -19.50
N ALA A 215 -8.30 -6.20 -18.64
CA ALA A 215 -7.72 -7.34 -17.92
C ALA A 215 -7.24 -8.44 -18.87
N LYS A 216 -8.02 -8.75 -19.90
CA LYS A 216 -7.64 -9.73 -20.93
C LYS A 216 -6.49 -9.25 -21.81
N GLU A 217 -6.45 -7.97 -22.14
CA GLU A 217 -5.33 -7.36 -22.89
C GLU A 217 -4.02 -7.41 -22.10
N LEU A 218 -4.10 -7.33 -20.76
CA LEU A 218 -2.97 -7.56 -19.86
C LEU A 218 -2.60 -9.03 -19.67
N GLY A 219 -3.37 -9.98 -20.26
CA GLY A 219 -3.06 -11.41 -20.27
C GLY A 219 -3.87 -12.26 -19.28
N ALA A 220 -4.91 -11.73 -18.64
CA ALA A 220 -5.81 -12.56 -17.83
C ALA A 220 -6.49 -13.63 -18.70
N VAL A 221 -6.44 -14.90 -18.28
CA VAL A 221 -7.04 -16.01 -19.02
C VAL A 221 -8.57 -15.97 -19.00
N TRP A 222 -9.13 -15.34 -17.96
CA TRP A 222 -10.56 -15.11 -17.82
C TRP A 222 -10.82 -13.75 -17.16
N ALA A 223 -11.91 -13.09 -17.55
CA ALA A 223 -12.41 -11.88 -16.90
C ALA A 223 -13.94 -11.87 -16.93
N GLY A 224 -14.57 -11.60 -15.78
CA GLY A 224 -16.00 -11.58 -15.59
C GLY A 224 -16.43 -10.68 -14.43
N GLY A 225 -17.72 -10.63 -14.14
CA GLY A 225 -18.28 -9.97 -12.98
C GLY A 225 -17.90 -10.67 -11.67
N SER A 226 -17.84 -9.91 -10.58
CA SER A 226 -17.57 -10.49 -9.26
C SER A 226 -18.71 -11.37 -8.71
N ASP A 227 -19.86 -11.35 -9.39
CA ASP A 227 -21.02 -12.19 -9.17
C ASP A 227 -21.00 -13.48 -10.02
N GLU A 228 -20.05 -13.61 -10.93
CA GLU A 228 -19.87 -14.79 -11.77
C GLU A 228 -18.90 -15.78 -11.12
N MET A 229 -19.09 -17.07 -11.38
CA MET A 229 -18.13 -18.10 -11.01
C MET A 229 -17.09 -18.27 -12.12
N PRO A 230 -15.80 -18.42 -11.77
CA PRO A 230 -14.76 -18.69 -12.78
C PRO A 230 -14.96 -20.12 -13.34
N PRO A 231 -14.49 -20.38 -14.57
CA PRO A 231 -14.66 -21.70 -15.21
C PRO A 231 -13.91 -22.82 -14.49
N GLN A 232 -12.98 -22.49 -13.61
CA GLN A 232 -12.20 -23.45 -12.81
C GLN A 232 -12.05 -22.91 -11.38
N LYS A 233 -11.89 -23.82 -10.40
CA LYS A 233 -11.57 -23.44 -9.02
C LYS A 233 -10.18 -22.81 -8.95
N LEU A 234 -10.05 -21.80 -8.12
CA LEU A 234 -8.83 -21.01 -7.93
C LEU A 234 -7.99 -21.59 -6.78
N ASP A 235 -6.68 -21.43 -6.86
CA ASP A 235 -5.77 -21.82 -5.77
C ASP A 235 -5.63 -20.68 -4.75
N ALA A 236 -5.76 -19.42 -5.20
CA ALA A 236 -5.77 -18.24 -4.34
C ALA A 236 -6.63 -17.13 -4.95
N ALA A 237 -7.07 -16.20 -4.10
CA ALA A 237 -7.73 -14.97 -4.51
C ALA A 237 -7.17 -13.77 -3.73
N ILE A 238 -6.95 -12.64 -4.41
CA ILE A 238 -6.62 -11.37 -3.79
C ILE A 238 -7.80 -10.42 -3.97
N ILE A 239 -8.23 -9.77 -2.89
CA ILE A 239 -9.32 -8.79 -2.91
C ILE A 239 -8.72 -7.41 -2.70
N PHE A 240 -8.75 -6.56 -3.73
CA PHE A 240 -8.36 -5.16 -3.67
C PHE A 240 -9.56 -4.21 -3.55
N ALA A 241 -10.77 -4.67 -3.88
CA ALA A 241 -11.98 -3.89 -3.74
C ALA A 241 -12.42 -3.81 -2.26
N SER A 242 -12.87 -2.64 -1.82
CA SER A 242 -13.31 -2.37 -0.44
C SER A 242 -14.72 -2.91 -0.14
N VAL A 243 -15.01 -4.15 -0.55
CA VAL A 243 -16.36 -4.74 -0.54
C VAL A 243 -16.36 -6.08 0.20
N GLY A 244 -16.84 -6.10 1.45
CA GLY A 244 -16.85 -7.28 2.33
C GLY A 244 -17.54 -8.53 1.74
N PRO A 245 -18.69 -8.42 1.06
CA PRO A 245 -19.35 -9.56 0.39
C PRO A 245 -18.47 -10.30 -0.63
N LEU A 246 -17.37 -9.73 -1.11
CA LEU A 246 -16.44 -10.42 -1.99
C LEU A 246 -15.65 -11.52 -1.28
N VAL A 247 -15.50 -11.45 0.05
CA VAL A 247 -14.78 -12.48 0.82
C VAL A 247 -15.46 -13.85 0.71
N PRO A 248 -16.74 -14.01 1.07
CA PRO A 248 -17.43 -15.29 0.87
C PRO A 248 -17.57 -15.66 -0.61
N ALA A 249 -17.70 -14.70 -1.53
CA ALA A 249 -17.71 -14.99 -2.96
C ALA A 249 -16.38 -15.61 -3.44
N ALA A 250 -15.25 -15.04 -3.00
CA ALA A 250 -13.92 -15.55 -3.30
C ALA A 250 -13.70 -16.95 -2.68
N LEU A 251 -14.13 -17.17 -1.41
CA LEU A 251 -14.04 -18.49 -0.77
C LEU A 251 -14.75 -19.59 -1.59
N ARG A 252 -15.95 -19.29 -2.09
CA ARG A 252 -16.69 -20.25 -2.95
C ARG A 252 -16.01 -20.53 -4.28
N ALA A 253 -15.20 -19.59 -4.78
CA ALA A 253 -14.43 -19.78 -6.00
C ALA A 253 -13.15 -20.61 -5.78
N LEU A 254 -12.66 -20.74 -4.52
CA LEU A 254 -11.43 -21.47 -4.20
C LEU A 254 -11.60 -22.99 -4.31
N ALA A 255 -10.52 -23.65 -4.66
CA ALA A 255 -10.29 -25.06 -4.41
C ALA A 255 -10.06 -25.33 -2.91
N LYS A 256 -9.98 -26.59 -2.49
CA LYS A 256 -9.55 -26.99 -1.14
C LYS A 256 -8.14 -26.49 -0.87
N GLY A 257 -7.86 -26.09 0.35
CA GLY A 257 -6.55 -25.53 0.74
C GLY A 257 -6.23 -24.16 0.15
N GLY A 258 -7.18 -23.52 -0.54
CA GLY A 258 -6.98 -22.21 -1.15
C GLY A 258 -6.99 -21.06 -0.14
N ILE A 259 -6.45 -19.91 -0.54
CA ILE A 259 -6.32 -18.73 0.31
C ILE A 259 -6.97 -17.50 -0.30
N VAL A 260 -7.74 -16.75 0.52
CA VAL A 260 -8.21 -15.39 0.22
C VAL A 260 -7.32 -14.40 0.95
N VAL A 261 -6.75 -13.45 0.22
CA VAL A 261 -5.93 -12.35 0.77
C VAL A 261 -6.67 -11.03 0.57
N CYS A 262 -7.02 -10.35 1.66
CA CYS A 262 -7.61 -9.02 1.63
C CYS A 262 -6.49 -7.96 1.62
N GLY A 263 -6.33 -7.23 0.51
CA GLY A 263 -5.26 -6.26 0.29
C GLY A 263 -5.68 -4.79 0.49
N GLY A 264 -6.91 -4.52 0.88
CA GLY A 264 -7.40 -3.15 1.11
C GLY A 264 -7.17 -2.68 2.54
N ILE A 265 -6.93 -1.37 2.72
CA ILE A 265 -6.84 -0.75 4.06
C ILE A 265 -8.21 -0.58 4.72
N HIS A 266 -9.25 -0.49 3.92
CA HIS A 266 -10.63 -0.34 4.33
C HIS A 266 -11.50 -1.32 3.56
N MET A 267 -12.53 -1.86 4.21
CA MET A 267 -13.51 -2.76 3.62
C MET A 267 -14.83 -2.64 4.38
N SER A 268 -15.95 -2.73 3.69
CA SER A 268 -17.24 -2.89 4.38
C SER A 268 -17.30 -4.20 5.14
N ASP A 269 -18.23 -4.34 6.08
CA ASP A 269 -18.38 -5.55 6.88
C ASP A 269 -18.47 -6.81 6.02
N ILE A 270 -17.75 -7.84 6.44
CA ILE A 270 -17.84 -9.17 5.83
C ILE A 270 -19.14 -9.80 6.35
N PRO A 271 -20.11 -10.13 5.48
CA PRO A 271 -21.34 -10.75 5.92
C PRO A 271 -21.07 -12.16 6.47
N SER A 272 -21.95 -12.64 7.34
CA SER A 272 -21.91 -14.03 7.78
C SER A 272 -22.01 -14.98 6.57
N PHE A 273 -21.28 -16.08 6.62
CA PHE A 273 -21.28 -17.10 5.58
C PHE A 273 -21.22 -18.50 6.20
N PRO A 274 -21.70 -19.55 5.48
CA PRO A 274 -21.66 -20.93 5.98
C PRO A 274 -20.22 -21.40 6.24
N TYR A 275 -20.01 -22.13 7.34
CA TYR A 275 -18.72 -22.76 7.63
C TYR A 275 -18.22 -23.65 6.48
N ALA A 276 -19.13 -24.24 5.72
CA ALA A 276 -18.81 -25.05 4.54
C ALA A 276 -17.98 -24.29 3.49
N ASP A 277 -18.11 -22.95 3.39
CA ASP A 277 -17.32 -22.12 2.47
C ASP A 277 -15.85 -22.01 2.95
N LEU A 278 -15.60 -22.11 4.26
CA LEU A 278 -14.26 -22.10 4.85
C LEU A 278 -13.66 -23.50 5.03
N TRP A 279 -14.51 -24.53 5.15
CA TRP A 279 -14.11 -25.92 5.37
C TRP A 279 -13.08 -26.39 4.32
N GLU A 280 -12.33 -27.44 4.61
CA GLU A 280 -11.30 -28.03 3.75
C GLU A 280 -10.06 -27.15 3.59
N GLU A 281 -9.55 -26.67 4.73
CA GLU A 281 -8.28 -25.92 4.85
C GLU A 281 -8.24 -24.59 4.08
N ARG A 282 -9.38 -24.00 3.76
CA ARG A 282 -9.39 -22.65 3.18
C ARG A 282 -9.00 -21.61 4.22
N VAL A 283 -8.24 -20.62 3.80
CA VAL A 283 -7.70 -19.56 4.67
C VAL A 283 -8.18 -18.20 4.21
N ILE A 284 -8.46 -17.32 5.18
CA ILE A 284 -8.65 -15.88 4.98
C ILE A 284 -7.53 -15.17 5.73
N THR A 285 -6.85 -14.22 5.09
CA THR A 285 -5.82 -13.37 5.69
C THR A 285 -5.85 -11.96 5.11
N SER A 286 -5.19 -11.02 5.79
CA SER A 286 -5.02 -9.63 5.31
C SER A 286 -3.58 -9.16 5.44
#